data_21c37e7e5756bcf8a0cc9473c954e9fe
#
_entry.id   21c37e7e5756bcf8a0cc9473c954e9fe
#
_cell.length_a   1.000
_cell.length_b   1.000
_cell.length_c   1.000
_cell.angle_alpha   90.00
_cell.angle_beta   90.00
_cell.angle_gamma   90.00
#
_symmetry.space_group_name_H-M   'P 1'
#
loop_
_entity.id
_entity.type
_entity.pdbx_description
1 polymer ?
#
loop_
_entity_poly.entity_id
_entity_poly.type
_entity_poly.pdbx_seq_one_letter_code
_entity_poly.pdbx_strand_id
1 'polypeptide(L)'
;YTIASTSEMLNAQTRSWDWPLIDRMGLPRHLFCPIVMPGTVRGRLRSDIAEETGLGEVDVIAVGSHDTASAVAAVPAKADEHPVAFISSGTWSLLGVEIDSPILTEEARSAQFTNEGGIGGKITFLQNITGLWFLQRLMAEWRDEGDEQQYDPLLAAADKSPIKSIIPVDAPEFQNPKSMQHAICDYCKSHGMEVPQSKDDTTRVVLQSLAAKYAEATRALNAMLPSPIKTLHIIGGGSQNKLLNRLTQEALGIPVEAGPVEALS
;
A
#
# COMPACT_ATOMS: atom_id res chain seq x y z
N TYR A 1 17.99 -6.79 0.39
CA TYR A 1 17.91 -5.49 -0.27
C TYR A 1 16.55 -4.84 -0.02
N THR A 2 15.45 -5.51 -0.37
CA THR A 2 14.11 -4.90 -0.31
C THR A 2 13.72 -4.45 1.10
N ILE A 3 13.88 -5.29 2.12
CA ILE A 3 13.61 -4.89 3.52
C ILE A 3 14.63 -3.87 4.04
N ALA A 4 15.89 -3.92 3.61
CA ALA A 4 16.88 -2.93 4.01
C ALA A 4 16.54 -1.53 3.49
N SER A 5 15.93 -1.42 2.33
CA SER A 5 15.52 -0.14 1.74
C SER A 5 14.42 0.58 2.53
N THR A 6 13.60 -0.16 3.30
CA THR A 6 12.53 0.45 4.14
C THR A 6 13.06 1.07 5.43
N SER A 7 14.35 0.84 5.75
CA SER A 7 14.97 1.37 6.97
C SER A 7 15.37 2.85 6.90
N GLU A 8 15.30 3.47 5.71
CA GLU A 8 15.85 4.80 5.40
C GLU A 8 17.37 4.93 5.58
N MET A 9 18.06 3.83 5.94
CA MET A 9 19.52 3.76 6.08
C MET A 9 20.20 3.30 4.81
N LEU A 10 19.45 2.95 3.76
CA LEU A 10 19.95 2.52 2.47
C LEU A 10 19.87 3.68 1.46
N ASN A 11 20.98 3.97 0.80
CA ASN A 11 21.01 4.96 -0.27
C ASN A 11 20.40 4.36 -1.55
N ALA A 12 19.31 4.94 -2.01
CA ALA A 12 18.54 4.45 -3.15
C ALA A 12 19.34 4.47 -4.48
N GLN A 13 20.26 5.41 -4.65
CA GLN A 13 21.10 5.50 -5.86
C GLN A 13 22.20 4.45 -5.87
N THR A 14 22.91 4.27 -4.75
CA THR A 14 24.03 3.32 -4.66
C THR A 14 23.56 1.89 -4.31
N ARG A 15 22.33 1.73 -3.84
CA ARG A 15 21.71 0.47 -3.39
C ARG A 15 22.53 -0.23 -2.30
N SER A 16 23.18 0.56 -1.47
CA SER A 16 24.01 0.12 -0.36
C SER A 16 23.72 0.95 0.90
N TRP A 17 24.20 0.50 2.06
CA TRP A 17 24.08 1.25 3.28
C TRP A 17 24.66 2.66 3.13
N ASP A 18 23.94 3.68 3.60
CA ASP A 18 24.40 5.07 3.67
C ASP A 18 25.29 5.24 4.90
N TRP A 19 26.55 4.82 4.79
CA TRP A 19 27.50 4.88 5.89
C TRP A 19 27.69 6.29 6.48
N PRO A 20 27.74 7.37 5.68
CA PRO A 20 27.77 8.71 6.21
C PRO A 20 26.60 9.04 7.11
N LEU A 21 25.38 8.64 6.75
CA LEU A 21 24.17 8.82 7.55
C LEU A 21 24.23 7.98 8.82
N ILE A 22 24.54 6.70 8.70
CA ILE A 22 24.65 5.74 9.80
C ILE A 22 25.66 6.22 10.85
N ASP A 23 26.85 6.64 10.41
CA ASP A 23 27.89 7.17 11.30
C ASP A 23 27.45 8.46 12.00
N ARG A 24 26.78 9.36 11.26
CA ARG A 24 26.25 10.62 11.82
C ARG A 24 25.18 10.38 12.90
N MET A 25 24.38 9.31 12.77
CA MET A 25 23.42 8.89 13.77
C MET A 25 24.03 8.14 14.94
N GLY A 26 25.34 7.85 14.91
CA GLY A 26 26.05 7.12 15.96
C GLY A 26 25.66 5.64 16.04
N LEU A 27 25.12 5.06 14.95
CA LEU A 27 24.72 3.67 14.93
C LEU A 27 25.92 2.76 14.67
N PRO A 28 26.07 1.67 15.44
CA PRO A 28 27.20 0.74 15.26
C PRO A 28 27.13 0.01 13.91
N ARG A 29 28.15 0.11 13.09
CA ARG A 29 28.18 -0.49 11.74
C ARG A 29 27.99 -2.01 11.74
N HIS A 30 28.39 -2.71 12.81
CA HIS A 30 28.23 -4.17 12.90
C HIS A 30 26.78 -4.66 12.97
N LEU A 31 25.80 -3.76 13.22
CA LEU A 31 24.37 -4.08 13.16
C LEU A 31 23.84 -4.21 11.74
N PHE A 32 24.58 -3.69 10.75
CA PHE A 32 24.16 -3.65 9.36
C PHE A 32 24.76 -4.82 8.58
N CYS A 33 23.93 -5.83 8.31
CA CYS A 33 24.34 -6.99 7.54
C CYS A 33 24.65 -6.66 6.09
N PRO A 34 25.46 -7.47 5.38
CA PRO A 34 25.66 -7.33 3.94
C PRO A 34 24.33 -7.35 3.18
N ILE A 35 24.18 -6.43 2.23
CA ILE A 35 23.00 -6.38 1.35
C ILE A 35 23.07 -7.53 0.35
N VAL A 36 21.95 -8.24 0.21
CA VAL A 36 21.78 -9.31 -0.78
C VAL A 36 20.61 -8.96 -1.69
N MET A 37 20.82 -9.04 -2.99
CA MET A 37 19.77 -8.77 -3.97
C MET A 37 18.81 -9.97 -4.09
N PRO A 38 17.52 -9.74 -4.32
CA PRO A 38 16.56 -10.79 -4.65
C PRO A 38 17.04 -11.60 -5.89
N GLY A 39 16.79 -12.90 -5.89
CA GLY A 39 17.26 -13.82 -6.91
C GLY A 39 18.69 -14.38 -6.70
N THR A 40 19.44 -13.88 -5.72
CA THR A 40 20.78 -14.39 -5.40
C THR A 40 20.70 -15.78 -4.77
N VAL A 41 21.44 -16.75 -5.31
CA VAL A 41 21.61 -18.06 -4.68
C VAL A 41 22.47 -17.90 -3.42
N ARG A 42 21.89 -18.26 -2.26
CA ARG A 42 22.55 -18.17 -0.95
C ARG A 42 23.40 -19.39 -0.62
N GLY A 43 23.12 -20.49 -1.28
CA GLY A 43 23.76 -21.78 -1.06
C GLY A 43 22.81 -22.94 -1.33
N ARG A 44 23.25 -24.14 -0.99
CA ARG A 44 22.42 -25.33 -1.01
C ARG A 44 21.61 -25.46 0.26
N LEU A 45 20.45 -26.12 0.19
CA LEU A 45 19.67 -26.51 1.34
C LEU A 45 20.53 -27.37 2.27
N ARG A 46 20.47 -27.11 3.57
CA ARG A 46 21.22 -27.88 4.55
C ARG A 46 20.82 -29.36 4.50
N SER A 47 21.80 -30.25 4.65
CA SER A 47 21.56 -31.70 4.50
C SER A 47 20.53 -32.26 5.49
N ASP A 48 20.52 -31.73 6.74
CA ASP A 48 19.54 -32.12 7.75
C ASP A 48 18.12 -31.75 7.34
N ILE A 49 17.90 -30.54 6.77
CA ILE A 49 16.60 -30.09 6.27
C ILE A 49 16.22 -30.83 4.97
N ALA A 50 17.17 -31.06 4.09
CA ALA A 50 16.95 -31.82 2.85
C ALA A 50 16.46 -33.25 3.14
N GLU A 51 17.04 -33.89 4.14
CA GLU A 51 16.64 -35.23 4.59
C GLU A 51 15.25 -35.21 5.21
N GLU A 52 14.97 -34.27 6.13
CA GLU A 52 13.70 -34.14 6.82
C GLU A 52 12.54 -33.88 5.85
N THR A 53 12.76 -33.02 4.84
CA THR A 53 11.72 -32.61 3.88
C THR A 53 11.62 -33.48 2.63
N GLY A 54 12.64 -34.29 2.35
CA GLY A 54 12.74 -35.07 1.12
C GLY A 54 13.03 -34.24 -0.15
N LEU A 55 13.40 -32.95 -0.02
CA LEU A 55 13.64 -32.03 -1.14
C LEU A 55 14.97 -32.25 -1.86
N GLY A 56 15.92 -32.97 -1.26
CA GLY A 56 17.24 -33.16 -1.82
C GLY A 56 18.08 -31.86 -1.85
N GLU A 57 19.07 -31.83 -2.72
CA GLU A 57 19.98 -30.68 -2.86
C GLU A 57 19.37 -29.60 -3.76
N VAL A 58 18.56 -28.72 -3.20
CA VAL A 58 17.99 -27.54 -3.89
C VAL A 58 18.73 -26.26 -3.53
N ASP A 59 18.72 -25.28 -4.42
CA ASP A 59 19.24 -23.96 -4.16
C ASP A 59 18.32 -23.18 -3.20
N VAL A 60 18.92 -22.49 -2.23
CA VAL A 60 18.24 -21.51 -1.39
C VAL A 60 18.45 -20.13 -1.99
N ILE A 61 17.38 -19.51 -2.43
CA ILE A 61 17.40 -18.24 -3.16
C ILE A 61 16.87 -17.10 -2.28
N ALA A 62 17.53 -15.96 -2.28
CA ALA A 62 17.06 -14.76 -1.63
C ALA A 62 15.79 -14.24 -2.33
N VAL A 63 14.72 -14.08 -1.60
CA VAL A 63 13.44 -13.52 -2.09
C VAL A 63 13.38 -12.01 -1.88
N GLY A 64 12.33 -11.35 -2.37
CA GLY A 64 11.94 -10.01 -1.95
C GLY A 64 11.49 -10.07 -0.50
N SER A 65 12.38 -9.78 0.44
CA SER A 65 12.15 -9.95 1.88
C SER A 65 11.23 -8.89 2.49
N HIS A 66 10.93 -7.80 1.76
CA HIS A 66 9.79 -6.92 2.03
C HIS A 66 8.57 -7.49 1.30
N ASP A 67 7.49 -7.75 2.02
CA ASP A 67 6.26 -8.36 1.49
C ASP A 67 5.67 -7.55 0.32
N THR A 68 5.65 -6.22 0.43
CA THR A 68 5.21 -5.34 -0.65
C THR A 68 6.03 -5.54 -1.93
N ALA A 69 7.36 -5.70 -1.83
CA ALA A 69 8.19 -5.94 -3.02
C ALA A 69 7.85 -7.27 -3.69
N SER A 70 7.55 -8.31 -2.91
CA SER A 70 7.07 -9.60 -3.43
C SER A 70 5.67 -9.48 -4.02
N ALA A 71 4.78 -8.72 -3.38
CA ALA A 71 3.42 -8.47 -3.85
C ALA A 71 3.42 -7.73 -5.20
N VAL A 72 4.26 -6.70 -5.33
CA VAL A 72 4.40 -5.94 -6.58
C VAL A 72 4.95 -6.80 -7.71
N ALA A 73 5.91 -7.69 -7.43
CA ALA A 73 6.43 -8.63 -8.42
C ALA A 73 5.39 -9.62 -8.95
N ALA A 74 4.30 -9.84 -8.21
CA ALA A 74 3.19 -10.70 -8.62
C ALA A 74 2.07 -9.97 -9.39
N VAL A 75 2.19 -8.66 -9.61
CA VAL A 75 1.21 -7.89 -10.40
C VAL A 75 1.17 -8.44 -11.83
N PRO A 76 -0.01 -8.84 -12.35
CA PRO A 76 -0.13 -9.46 -13.68
C PRO A 76 -0.12 -8.39 -14.78
N ALA A 77 0.89 -7.54 -14.80
CA ALA A 77 1.04 -6.48 -15.79
C ALA A 77 1.34 -7.04 -17.18
N LYS A 78 0.84 -6.37 -18.21
CA LYS A 78 1.12 -6.71 -19.60
C LYS A 78 2.56 -6.30 -19.97
N ALA A 79 3.17 -6.99 -20.92
CA ALA A 79 4.56 -6.75 -21.31
C ALA A 79 4.82 -5.31 -21.84
N ASP A 80 3.81 -4.65 -22.37
CA ASP A 80 3.84 -3.28 -22.89
C ASP A 80 3.28 -2.23 -21.89
N GLU A 81 2.92 -2.67 -20.68
CA GLU A 81 2.39 -1.81 -19.62
C GLU A 81 3.54 -1.18 -18.83
N HIS A 82 3.86 0.06 -19.16
CA HIS A 82 4.85 0.84 -18.43
C HIS A 82 4.35 2.30 -18.28
N PRO A 83 4.38 2.86 -17.07
CA PRO A 83 4.75 2.23 -15.78
C PRO A 83 3.68 1.25 -15.27
N VAL A 84 4.11 0.20 -14.60
CA VAL A 84 3.20 -0.71 -13.87
C VAL A 84 2.79 -0.04 -12.57
N ALA A 85 1.54 0.38 -12.48
CA ALA A 85 1.00 1.03 -11.29
C ALA A 85 0.19 0.06 -10.43
N PHE A 86 0.34 0.18 -9.14
CA PHE A 86 -0.32 -0.71 -8.19
C PHE A 86 -0.83 0.03 -6.94
N ILE A 87 -1.82 -0.58 -6.29
CA ILE A 87 -2.16 -0.35 -4.87
C ILE A 87 -2.08 -1.70 -4.16
N SER A 88 -1.15 -1.83 -3.22
CA SER A 88 -1.20 -2.91 -2.23
C SER A 88 -2.19 -2.49 -1.15
N SER A 89 -3.41 -3.03 -1.23
CA SER A 89 -4.54 -2.60 -0.41
C SER A 89 -4.78 -3.56 0.75
N GLY A 90 -4.59 -3.06 1.96
CA GLY A 90 -4.82 -3.74 3.22
C GLY A 90 -5.23 -2.75 4.30
N THR A 91 -4.79 -2.95 5.53
CA THR A 91 -4.91 -1.99 6.63
C THR A 91 -4.33 -0.63 6.22
N TRP A 92 -3.15 -0.64 5.61
CA TRP A 92 -2.56 0.46 4.85
C TRP A 92 -2.80 0.24 3.35
N SER A 93 -2.66 1.30 2.58
CA SER A 93 -2.65 1.24 1.11
C SER A 93 -1.35 1.85 0.61
N LEU A 94 -0.55 1.05 -0.07
CA LEU A 94 0.70 1.49 -0.69
C LEU A 94 0.45 1.68 -2.18
N LEU A 95 0.40 2.93 -2.63
CA LEU A 95 0.17 3.30 -4.02
C LEU A 95 1.48 3.67 -4.68
N GLY A 96 1.83 3.05 -5.79
CA GLY A 96 3.09 3.33 -6.45
C GLY A 96 3.24 2.72 -7.83
N VAL A 97 4.48 2.80 -8.32
CA VAL A 97 4.93 2.23 -9.60
C VAL A 97 6.29 1.58 -9.44
N GLU A 98 6.61 0.63 -10.33
CA GLU A 98 7.98 0.16 -10.52
C GLU A 98 8.70 1.02 -11.57
N ILE A 99 9.90 1.49 -11.23
CA ILE A 99 10.77 2.31 -12.07
C ILE A 99 12.21 1.80 -12.05
N ASP A 100 13.01 2.21 -13.04
CA ASP A 100 14.41 1.75 -13.17
C ASP A 100 15.37 2.53 -12.25
N SER A 101 15.05 3.78 -11.95
CA SER A 101 15.90 4.69 -11.18
C SER A 101 15.10 5.47 -10.17
N PRO A 102 15.67 5.79 -8.99
CA PRO A 102 14.95 6.51 -7.96
C PRO A 102 14.61 7.96 -8.37
N ILE A 103 13.43 8.44 -7.96
CA ILE A 103 13.02 9.84 -8.10
C ILE A 103 13.30 10.56 -6.78
N LEU A 104 14.28 11.48 -6.79
CA LEU A 104 14.78 12.19 -5.62
C LEU A 104 14.55 13.70 -5.72
N THR A 105 13.37 14.08 -6.23
CA THR A 105 13.01 15.48 -6.41
C THR A 105 12.31 16.05 -5.18
N GLU A 106 12.26 17.38 -5.09
CA GLU A 106 11.54 18.07 -4.01
C GLU A 106 10.02 17.81 -4.11
N GLU A 107 9.50 17.66 -5.31
CA GLU A 107 8.09 17.29 -5.55
C GLU A 107 7.78 15.93 -4.97
N ALA A 108 8.67 14.93 -5.18
CA ALA A 108 8.52 13.59 -4.62
C ALA A 108 8.53 13.62 -3.08
N ARG A 109 9.46 14.39 -2.50
CA ARG A 109 9.55 14.56 -1.05
C ARG A 109 8.32 15.26 -0.47
N SER A 110 7.87 16.34 -1.08
CA SER A 110 6.70 17.10 -0.63
C SER A 110 5.41 16.31 -0.75
N ALA A 111 5.29 15.46 -1.77
CA ALA A 111 4.18 14.54 -1.95
C ALA A 111 4.34 13.24 -1.15
N GLN A 112 5.38 13.12 -0.30
CA GLN A 112 5.64 11.98 0.58
C GLN A 112 5.80 10.64 -0.15
N PHE A 113 6.35 10.65 -1.37
CA PHE A 113 6.74 9.43 -2.07
C PHE A 113 8.12 8.97 -1.62
N THR A 114 8.27 7.66 -1.47
CA THR A 114 9.52 6.98 -1.10
C THR A 114 10.05 6.11 -2.23
N ASN A 115 11.35 5.82 -2.19
CA ASN A 115 12.01 4.92 -3.13
C ASN A 115 12.44 3.65 -2.38
N GLU A 116 11.75 2.56 -2.59
CA GLU A 116 12.07 1.29 -1.97
C GLU A 116 12.72 0.34 -2.97
N GLY A 117 13.49 -0.63 -2.48
CA GLY A 117 14.09 -1.65 -3.32
C GLY A 117 13.06 -2.65 -3.83
N GLY A 118 12.93 -2.78 -5.14
CA GLY A 118 12.09 -3.76 -5.82
C GLY A 118 12.86 -5.03 -6.24
N ILE A 119 12.17 -5.91 -6.96
CA ILE A 119 12.72 -7.13 -7.54
C ILE A 119 13.42 -6.78 -8.87
N GLY A 120 14.40 -7.60 -9.29
CA GLY A 120 15.07 -7.43 -10.60
C GLY A 120 15.82 -6.11 -10.74
N GLY A 121 16.24 -5.49 -9.64
CA GLY A 121 16.94 -4.21 -9.66
C GLY A 121 16.04 -2.99 -9.91
N LYS A 122 14.73 -3.15 -9.84
CA LYS A 122 13.78 -2.04 -9.90
C LYS A 122 13.75 -1.25 -8.58
N ILE A 123 13.18 -0.08 -8.68
CA ILE A 123 12.76 0.74 -7.53
C ILE A 123 11.24 0.74 -7.49
N THR A 124 10.69 0.47 -6.34
CA THR A 124 9.28 0.68 -6.04
C THR A 124 9.12 2.09 -5.50
N PHE A 125 8.62 2.99 -6.34
CA PHE A 125 8.36 4.39 -5.99
C PHE A 125 6.92 4.50 -5.54
N LEU A 126 6.69 4.73 -4.24
CA LEU A 126 5.36 4.60 -3.64
C LEU A 126 5.08 5.65 -2.56
N GLN A 127 3.80 5.81 -2.25
CA GLN A 127 3.28 6.59 -1.12
C GLN A 127 2.46 5.67 -0.21
N ASN A 128 2.66 5.78 1.11
CA ASN A 128 1.80 5.18 2.12
C ASN A 128 0.55 6.03 2.32
N ILE A 129 -0.61 5.41 2.20
CA ILE A 129 -1.92 6.03 2.40
C ILE A 129 -2.66 5.24 3.48
N THR A 130 -3.41 5.91 4.34
CA THR A 130 -4.32 5.23 5.26
C THR A 130 -5.31 4.41 4.44
N GLY A 131 -5.37 3.10 4.70
CA GLY A 131 -6.17 2.17 3.92
C GLY A 131 -7.47 1.75 4.61
N LEU A 132 -7.79 0.46 4.51
CA LEU A 132 -9.01 -0.12 5.11
C LEU A 132 -8.99 -0.13 6.64
N TRP A 133 -7.92 0.37 7.30
CA TRP A 133 -7.87 0.59 8.73
C TRP A 133 -9.09 1.39 9.24
N PHE A 134 -9.54 2.39 8.48
CA PHE A 134 -10.78 3.14 8.81
C PHE A 134 -11.98 2.22 8.99
N LEU A 135 -12.23 1.37 8.02
CA LEU A 135 -13.37 0.45 8.06
C LEU A 135 -13.19 -0.60 9.16
N GLN A 136 -11.98 -1.12 9.32
CA GLN A 136 -11.66 -2.07 10.39
C GLN A 136 -11.89 -1.45 11.78
N ARG A 137 -11.50 -0.19 11.96
CA ARG A 137 -11.70 0.55 13.21
C ARG A 137 -13.18 0.77 13.49
N LEU A 138 -13.97 1.19 12.50
CA LEU A 138 -15.42 1.36 12.62
C LEU A 138 -16.10 0.03 12.95
N MET A 139 -15.79 -1.04 12.25
CA MET A 139 -16.37 -2.36 12.53
C MET A 139 -16.03 -2.87 13.93
N ALA A 140 -14.80 -2.62 14.42
CA ALA A 140 -14.42 -2.95 15.78
C ALA A 140 -15.24 -2.13 16.81
N GLU A 141 -15.38 -0.83 16.58
CA GLU A 141 -16.17 0.06 17.44
C GLU A 141 -17.63 -0.39 17.51
N TRP A 142 -18.28 -0.66 16.39
CA TRP A 142 -19.67 -1.14 16.35
C TRP A 142 -19.85 -2.51 17.01
N ARG A 143 -18.89 -3.43 16.87
CA ARG A 143 -18.89 -4.70 17.55
C ARG A 143 -18.83 -4.53 19.08
N ASP A 144 -17.97 -3.63 19.55
CA ASP A 144 -17.79 -3.33 20.98
C ASP A 144 -19.06 -2.67 21.58
N GLU A 145 -19.84 -1.98 20.75
CA GLU A 145 -21.18 -1.45 21.07
C GLU A 145 -22.30 -2.51 21.02
N GLY A 146 -21.97 -3.75 20.64
CA GLY A 146 -22.93 -4.86 20.55
C GLY A 146 -23.67 -4.95 19.22
N ASP A 147 -23.24 -4.21 18.20
CA ASP A 147 -23.84 -4.21 16.86
C ASP A 147 -22.81 -4.62 15.80
N GLU A 148 -22.44 -5.90 15.83
CA GLU A 148 -21.46 -6.48 14.90
C GLU A 148 -22.00 -6.49 13.48
N GLN A 149 -21.20 -5.94 12.55
CA GLN A 149 -21.52 -5.87 11.13
C GLN A 149 -20.83 -6.98 10.35
N GLN A 150 -21.56 -7.58 9.41
CA GLN A 150 -21.00 -8.49 8.43
C GLN A 150 -20.45 -7.68 7.24
N TYR A 151 -19.24 -8.01 6.77
CA TYR A 151 -18.52 -7.20 5.78
C TYR A 151 -19.28 -7.04 4.46
N ASP A 152 -19.67 -8.16 3.81
CA ASP A 152 -20.31 -8.10 2.51
C ASP A 152 -21.70 -7.42 2.53
N PRO A 153 -22.62 -7.71 3.48
CA PRO A 153 -23.86 -6.97 3.63
C PRO A 153 -23.66 -5.48 3.84
N LEU A 154 -22.70 -5.08 4.68
CA LEU A 154 -22.37 -3.68 4.93
C LEU A 154 -21.93 -2.97 3.65
N LEU A 155 -21.04 -3.59 2.84
CA LEU A 155 -20.62 -3.02 1.56
C LEU A 155 -21.79 -2.91 0.57
N ALA A 156 -22.65 -3.90 0.51
CA ALA A 156 -23.83 -3.89 -0.37
C ALA A 156 -24.85 -2.80 0.02
N ALA A 157 -24.98 -2.49 1.31
CA ALA A 157 -25.81 -1.40 1.81
C ALA A 157 -25.13 -0.04 1.55
N ALA A 158 -23.85 0.09 1.84
CA ALA A 158 -23.06 1.29 1.54
C ALA A 158 -23.06 1.65 0.04
N ASP A 159 -23.13 0.67 -0.85
CA ASP A 159 -23.22 0.90 -2.30
C ASP A 159 -24.52 1.63 -2.70
N LYS A 160 -25.60 1.44 -1.94
CA LYS A 160 -26.89 2.08 -2.18
C LYS A 160 -27.03 3.44 -1.50
N SER A 161 -26.12 3.79 -0.60
CA SER A 161 -26.16 5.08 0.11
C SER A 161 -25.98 6.25 -0.88
N PRO A 162 -26.86 7.26 -0.83
CA PRO A 162 -26.79 8.44 -1.69
C PRO A 162 -25.78 9.49 -1.22
N ILE A 163 -25.19 9.32 -0.03
CA ILE A 163 -24.33 10.31 0.61
C ILE A 163 -23.12 10.67 -0.26
N LYS A 164 -22.76 11.97 -0.33
CA LYS A 164 -21.70 12.49 -1.22
C LYS A 164 -20.49 13.03 -0.46
N SER A 165 -20.51 13.04 0.86
CA SER A 165 -19.42 13.61 1.67
C SER A 165 -18.12 12.87 1.47
N ILE A 166 -17.04 13.62 1.23
CA ILE A 166 -15.66 13.13 1.08
C ILE A 166 -14.81 13.82 2.13
N ILE A 167 -14.16 13.04 2.98
CA ILE A 167 -13.28 13.51 4.04
C ILE A 167 -11.80 13.31 3.68
N PRO A 168 -10.87 14.17 4.16
CA PRO A 168 -9.43 13.96 3.96
C PRO A 168 -8.95 12.85 4.91
N VAL A 169 -8.73 11.66 4.38
CA VAL A 169 -8.38 10.47 5.17
C VAL A 169 -7.07 10.59 5.97
N ASP A 170 -6.21 11.51 5.60
CA ASP A 170 -4.94 11.76 6.30
C ASP A 170 -5.04 12.89 7.34
N ALA A 171 -6.24 13.45 7.58
CA ALA A 171 -6.39 14.54 8.54
C ALA A 171 -6.08 14.09 9.97
N PRO A 172 -5.46 14.96 10.79
CA PRO A 172 -5.07 14.64 12.16
C PRO A 172 -6.22 14.11 13.03
N GLU A 173 -7.44 14.57 12.77
CA GLU A 173 -8.66 14.17 13.47
C GLU A 173 -8.93 12.67 13.39
N PHE A 174 -8.43 12.02 12.33
CA PHE A 174 -8.65 10.60 12.07
C PHE A 174 -7.51 9.69 12.48
N GLN A 175 -6.38 10.22 12.94
CA GLN A 175 -5.20 9.39 13.25
C GLN A 175 -5.42 8.46 14.45
N ASN A 176 -6.07 8.93 15.50
CA ASN A 176 -6.37 8.11 16.69
C ASN A 176 -7.54 8.68 17.49
N PRO A 177 -8.75 8.80 16.92
CA PRO A 177 -9.89 9.30 17.64
C PRO A 177 -10.39 8.28 18.68
N LYS A 178 -11.07 8.76 19.73
CA LYS A 178 -11.73 7.88 20.70
C LYS A 178 -12.86 7.07 20.04
N SER A 179 -13.61 7.71 19.14
CA SER A 179 -14.62 7.10 18.28
C SER A 179 -14.40 7.60 16.87
N MET A 180 -14.17 6.69 15.94
CA MET A 180 -14.02 7.00 14.52
C MET A 180 -15.35 7.45 13.92
N GLN A 181 -16.46 6.83 14.34
CA GLN A 181 -17.81 7.22 13.93
C GLN A 181 -18.09 8.68 14.26
N HIS A 182 -17.84 9.09 15.50
CA HIS A 182 -18.06 10.49 15.92
C HIS A 182 -17.09 11.44 15.20
N ALA A 183 -15.83 11.09 15.05
CA ALA A 183 -14.87 11.93 14.35
C ALA A 183 -15.29 12.24 12.91
N ILE A 184 -15.81 11.24 12.19
CA ILE A 184 -16.34 11.42 10.83
C ILE A 184 -17.58 12.33 10.82
N CYS A 185 -18.54 12.09 11.72
CA CYS A 185 -19.75 12.91 11.83
C CYS A 185 -19.42 14.37 12.17
N ASP A 186 -18.55 14.58 13.15
CA ASP A 186 -18.14 15.92 13.59
C ASP A 186 -17.36 16.67 12.51
N TYR A 187 -16.49 15.97 11.78
CA TYR A 187 -15.79 16.53 10.64
C TYR A 187 -16.77 16.98 9.55
N CYS A 188 -17.69 16.12 9.14
CA CYS A 188 -18.72 16.47 8.15
C CYS A 188 -19.55 17.67 8.61
N LYS A 189 -19.99 17.68 9.85
CA LYS A 189 -20.81 18.76 10.43
C LYS A 189 -20.04 20.09 10.44
N SER A 190 -18.79 20.09 10.91
CA SER A 190 -17.98 21.32 11.02
C SER A 190 -17.59 21.92 9.68
N HIS A 191 -17.57 21.11 8.61
CA HIS A 191 -17.25 21.55 7.25
C HIS A 191 -18.48 21.72 6.35
N GLY A 192 -19.70 21.70 6.93
CA GLY A 192 -20.95 21.90 6.18
C GLY A 192 -21.26 20.80 5.16
N MET A 193 -20.73 19.60 5.39
CA MET A 193 -20.99 18.42 4.58
C MET A 193 -22.23 17.68 5.10
N GLU A 194 -22.81 16.83 4.25
CA GLU A 194 -23.84 15.89 4.67
C GLU A 194 -23.28 14.93 5.72
N VAL A 195 -23.95 14.87 6.89
CA VAL A 195 -23.52 14.02 8.01
C VAL A 195 -24.08 12.62 7.82
N PRO A 196 -23.26 11.56 7.86
CA PRO A 196 -23.73 10.18 7.75
C PRO A 196 -24.71 9.86 8.90
N GLN A 197 -25.87 9.28 8.57
CA GLN A 197 -26.94 8.97 9.52
C GLN A 197 -27.01 7.48 9.86
N SER A 198 -26.31 6.64 9.12
CA SER A 198 -26.26 5.20 9.31
C SER A 198 -24.84 4.67 9.17
N LYS A 199 -24.63 3.40 9.56
CA LYS A 199 -23.37 2.69 9.33
C LYS A 199 -23.04 2.55 7.84
N ASP A 200 -24.07 2.37 7.03
CA ASP A 200 -23.97 2.28 5.58
C ASP A 200 -23.45 3.60 4.99
N ASP A 201 -24.03 4.73 5.42
CA ASP A 201 -23.57 6.07 5.03
C ASP A 201 -22.12 6.30 5.46
N THR A 202 -21.78 5.96 6.70
CA THR A 202 -20.41 6.11 7.21
C THR A 202 -19.43 5.28 6.41
N THR A 203 -19.78 4.02 6.11
CA THR A 203 -18.96 3.14 5.26
C THR A 203 -18.80 3.73 3.86
N ARG A 204 -19.88 4.27 3.29
CA ARG A 204 -19.83 4.92 1.98
C ARG A 204 -18.90 6.13 1.99
N VAL A 205 -19.00 7.02 2.99
CA VAL A 205 -18.09 8.17 3.15
C VAL A 205 -16.65 7.72 3.20
N VAL A 206 -16.31 6.70 3.98
CA VAL A 206 -14.95 6.18 4.09
C VAL A 206 -14.44 5.67 2.74
N LEU A 207 -15.20 4.80 2.07
CA LEU A 207 -14.74 4.17 0.82
C LEU A 207 -14.59 5.17 -0.34
N GLN A 208 -15.52 6.12 -0.48
CA GLN A 208 -15.37 7.16 -1.52
C GLN A 208 -14.27 8.16 -1.20
N SER A 209 -13.97 8.39 0.09
CA SER A 209 -12.84 9.23 0.52
C SER A 209 -11.50 8.55 0.22
N LEU A 210 -11.39 7.23 0.47
CA LEU A 210 -10.22 6.46 0.07
C LEU A 210 -10.02 6.48 -1.44
N ALA A 211 -11.08 6.28 -2.22
CA ALA A 211 -11.02 6.34 -3.68
C ALA A 211 -10.58 7.73 -4.18
N ALA A 212 -11.07 8.80 -3.56
CA ALA A 212 -10.67 10.17 -3.87
C ALA A 212 -9.18 10.40 -3.56
N LYS A 213 -8.69 9.87 -2.43
CA LYS A 213 -7.27 9.95 -2.05
C LYS A 213 -6.37 9.16 -3.01
N TYR A 214 -6.80 7.97 -3.44
CA TYR A 214 -6.06 7.20 -4.45
C TYR A 214 -5.98 7.96 -5.78
N ALA A 215 -7.07 8.63 -6.18
CA ALA A 215 -7.06 9.45 -7.39
C ALA A 215 -6.15 10.68 -7.25
N GLU A 216 -6.12 11.34 -6.09
CA GLU A 216 -5.19 12.43 -5.78
C GLU A 216 -3.74 11.96 -5.88
N ALA A 217 -3.40 10.89 -5.17
CA ALA A 217 -2.05 10.33 -5.15
C ALA A 217 -1.59 9.86 -6.56
N THR A 218 -2.49 9.25 -7.32
CA THR A 218 -2.18 8.83 -8.71
C THR A 218 -1.92 10.04 -9.62
N ARG A 219 -2.67 11.14 -9.46
CA ARG A 219 -2.40 12.39 -10.21
C ARG A 219 -1.05 12.99 -9.84
N ALA A 220 -0.71 13.02 -8.54
CA ALA A 220 0.61 13.48 -8.09
C ALA A 220 1.73 12.59 -8.66
N LEU A 221 1.55 11.29 -8.63
CA LEU A 221 2.49 10.32 -9.19
C LEU A 221 2.68 10.52 -10.69
N ASN A 222 1.60 10.68 -11.46
CA ASN A 222 1.65 10.93 -12.91
C ASN A 222 2.43 12.19 -13.28
N ALA A 223 2.40 13.23 -12.45
CA ALA A 223 3.16 14.46 -12.70
C ALA A 223 4.68 14.26 -12.61
N MET A 224 5.14 13.21 -11.95
CA MET A 224 6.56 12.88 -11.76
C MET A 224 7.07 11.79 -12.72
N LEU A 225 6.18 11.17 -13.50
CA LEU A 225 6.52 10.07 -14.40
C LEU A 225 6.70 10.54 -15.84
N PRO A 226 7.58 9.88 -16.62
CA PRO A 226 7.80 10.21 -18.02
C PRO A 226 6.60 9.83 -18.93
N SER A 227 5.75 8.92 -18.49
CA SER A 227 4.55 8.49 -19.19
C SER A 227 3.40 8.23 -18.22
N PRO A 228 2.15 8.48 -18.64
CA PRO A 228 1.01 8.36 -17.74
C PRO A 228 0.67 6.90 -17.42
N ILE A 229 0.17 6.68 -16.21
CA ILE A 229 -0.44 5.43 -15.78
C ILE A 229 -1.70 5.18 -16.61
N LYS A 230 -1.81 4.01 -17.22
CA LYS A 230 -2.95 3.61 -18.05
C LYS A 230 -3.89 2.63 -17.36
N THR A 231 -3.37 1.84 -16.45
CA THR A 231 -4.11 0.84 -15.65
C THR A 231 -3.60 0.89 -14.22
N LEU A 232 -4.48 0.70 -13.26
CA LEU A 232 -4.11 0.57 -11.86
C LEU A 232 -4.45 -0.84 -11.38
N HIS A 233 -3.45 -1.56 -10.87
CA HIS A 233 -3.61 -2.89 -10.29
C HIS A 233 -3.84 -2.77 -8.78
N ILE A 234 -4.94 -3.33 -8.28
CA ILE A 234 -5.20 -3.41 -6.83
C ILE A 234 -4.94 -4.85 -6.37
N ILE A 235 -3.93 -5.03 -5.53
CA ILE A 235 -3.49 -6.31 -4.97
C ILE A 235 -3.71 -6.34 -3.45
N GLY A 236 -3.52 -7.51 -2.84
CA GLY A 236 -3.76 -7.71 -1.41
C GLY A 236 -5.24 -7.95 -1.07
N GLY A 237 -5.55 -8.04 0.22
CA GLY A 237 -6.89 -8.36 0.70
C GLY A 237 -7.97 -7.35 0.28
N GLY A 238 -7.59 -6.07 0.14
CA GLY A 238 -8.49 -5.02 -0.31
C GLY A 238 -8.95 -5.15 -1.76
N SER A 239 -8.25 -5.95 -2.59
CA SER A 239 -8.68 -6.25 -3.96
C SER A 239 -10.05 -6.94 -4.04
N GLN A 240 -10.48 -7.57 -2.96
CA GLN A 240 -11.82 -8.17 -2.86
C GLN A 240 -12.94 -7.14 -2.62
N ASN A 241 -12.62 -5.93 -2.21
CA ASN A 241 -13.61 -4.88 -1.99
C ASN A 241 -14.07 -4.26 -3.32
N LYS A 242 -15.06 -4.89 -3.95
CA LYS A 242 -15.59 -4.49 -5.26
C LYS A 242 -16.12 -3.07 -5.27
N LEU A 243 -16.69 -2.60 -4.14
CA LEU A 243 -17.19 -1.23 -4.03
C LEU A 243 -16.04 -0.21 -4.08
N LEU A 244 -14.99 -0.42 -3.29
CA LEU A 244 -13.81 0.45 -3.30
C LEU A 244 -13.13 0.45 -4.67
N ASN A 245 -12.97 -0.73 -5.30
CA ASN A 245 -12.34 -0.84 -6.63
C ASN A 245 -13.14 -0.05 -7.68
N ARG A 246 -14.47 -0.16 -7.69
CA ARG A 246 -15.32 0.59 -8.60
C ARG A 246 -15.26 2.10 -8.34
N LEU A 247 -15.35 2.53 -7.08
CA LEU A 247 -15.22 3.94 -6.72
C LEU A 247 -13.85 4.51 -7.12
N THR A 248 -12.79 3.71 -6.97
CA THR A 248 -11.43 4.07 -7.38
C THR A 248 -11.36 4.25 -8.90
N GLN A 249 -11.92 3.32 -9.67
CA GLN A 249 -12.00 3.43 -11.13
C GLN A 249 -12.77 4.68 -11.58
N GLU A 250 -13.92 4.94 -10.95
CA GLU A 250 -14.74 6.14 -11.23
C GLU A 250 -13.96 7.43 -10.92
N ALA A 251 -13.24 7.48 -9.80
CA ALA A 251 -12.46 8.66 -9.40
C ALA A 251 -11.20 8.89 -10.25
N LEU A 252 -10.60 7.83 -10.77
CA LEU A 252 -9.40 7.87 -11.62
C LEU A 252 -9.72 8.11 -13.10
N GLY A 253 -10.82 7.55 -13.59
CA GLY A 253 -11.16 7.54 -15.02
C GLY A 253 -10.29 6.63 -15.89
N ILE A 254 -9.54 5.70 -15.28
CA ILE A 254 -8.75 4.67 -15.96
C ILE A 254 -9.16 3.27 -15.44
N PRO A 255 -8.87 2.20 -16.18
CA PRO A 255 -9.14 0.83 -15.75
C PRO A 255 -8.48 0.49 -14.41
N VAL A 256 -9.22 -0.21 -13.56
CA VAL A 256 -8.75 -0.79 -12.30
C VAL A 256 -8.87 -2.31 -12.40
N GLU A 257 -7.76 -3.01 -12.32
CA GLU A 257 -7.68 -4.47 -12.33
C GLU A 257 -7.41 -4.98 -10.91
N ALA A 258 -8.28 -5.86 -10.42
CA ALA A 258 -8.21 -6.39 -9.04
C ALA A 258 -7.65 -7.81 -9.00
N GLY A 259 -6.66 -8.05 -8.16
CA GLY A 259 -5.98 -9.34 -7.95
C GLY A 259 -4.50 -9.30 -8.29
N PRO A 260 -3.74 -10.28 -7.83
CA PRO A 260 -4.12 -11.38 -6.94
C PRO A 260 -4.51 -10.92 -5.53
N VAL A 261 -5.33 -11.74 -4.86
CA VAL A 261 -5.85 -11.42 -3.51
C VAL A 261 -4.72 -11.41 -2.50
N GLU A 262 -3.80 -12.34 -2.61
CA GLU A 262 -2.59 -12.39 -1.83
C GLU A 262 -1.41 -12.61 -2.78
N ALA A 263 -0.43 -11.75 -2.68
CA ALA A 263 0.90 -12.14 -3.02
C ALA A 263 1.35 -13.06 -1.88
N LEU A 264 1.21 -14.34 -2.07
CA LEU A 264 1.94 -15.29 -1.25
C LEU A 264 3.41 -15.06 -1.56
N SER A 265 4.00 -14.27 -0.72
CA SER A 265 5.43 -14.00 -0.73
C SER A 265 6.21 -15.24 -0.33
#